data_5d9a5d568193947542a81ec67067df1d
#
_entry.id   5d9a5d568193947542a81ec67067df1d
#
_cell.length_a   1.000
_cell.length_b   1.000
_cell.length_c   1.000
_cell.angle_alpha   90.00
_cell.angle_beta   90.00
_cell.angle_gamma   90.00
#
_symmetry.space_group_name_H-M   'P 1'
#
loop_
_entity.id
_entity.type
_entity.pdbx_description
1 polymer ?
#
loop_
_entity_poly.entity_id
_entity_poly.type
_entity_poly.pdbx_seq_one_letter_code
_entity_poly.pdbx_strand_id
1 'polypeptide(L)'
;MKKFSELIIASGNENKVVHIKNFLEPFSLRIKSMSELNLEAPEENGSTYEENALIKAESIFSKCKMPVLADDSGFEIKSLHGFPGTVSARFASACGSYEEAFRILNSCISTDFRASFTTVIALIYEDDGQVVKKLFKGEIDGNFVYPGRGKNGFGYCPCFEPAGYNQTLSEMPDDVRMKFNHRAVALRKLCDFLKTLP
;
A
#
# COMPACT_ATOMS: atom_id res chain seq x y z
N MET A 1 10.99 26.83 7.10
CA MET A 1 11.92 25.66 7.23
C MET A 1 11.09 24.42 7.07
N LYS A 2 11.59 23.38 6.37
CA LYS A 2 10.85 22.11 6.28
C LYS A 2 10.68 21.50 7.67
N LYS A 3 9.49 21.03 8.03
CA LYS A 3 9.18 20.45 9.34
C LYS A 3 10.12 19.28 9.70
N PHE A 4 10.52 18.50 8.72
CA PHE A 4 11.55 17.47 8.84
C PHE A 4 12.30 17.29 7.50
N SER A 5 13.58 16.93 7.56
CA SER A 5 14.44 16.72 6.40
C SER A 5 14.71 15.25 6.10
N GLU A 6 14.41 14.37 7.05
CA GLU A 6 14.59 12.92 6.93
C GLU A 6 13.26 12.20 7.19
N LEU A 7 13.07 11.05 6.55
CA LEU A 7 11.87 10.21 6.66
C LEU A 7 12.26 8.73 6.56
N ILE A 8 11.70 7.88 7.42
CA ILE A 8 11.87 6.43 7.34
C ILE A 8 10.65 5.83 6.67
N ILE A 9 10.86 4.93 5.70
CA ILE A 9 9.80 4.09 5.13
C ILE A 9 9.81 2.75 5.86
N ALA A 10 8.77 2.48 6.63
CA ALA A 10 8.55 1.26 7.38
C ALA A 10 7.86 0.19 6.49
N SER A 11 8.58 -0.33 5.51
CA SER A 11 8.11 -1.39 4.61
C SER A 11 9.24 -2.35 4.27
N GLY A 12 8.97 -3.66 4.34
CA GLY A 12 9.87 -4.70 3.83
C GLY A 12 9.67 -5.02 2.34
N ASN A 13 8.72 -4.37 1.68
CA ASN A 13 8.44 -4.58 0.26
C ASN A 13 9.14 -3.52 -0.60
N GLU A 14 10.22 -3.92 -1.27
CA GLU A 14 11.05 -3.04 -2.11
C GLU A 14 10.23 -2.30 -3.19
N ASN A 15 9.25 -2.96 -3.81
CA ASN A 15 8.40 -2.32 -4.81
C ASN A 15 7.57 -1.16 -4.23
N LYS A 16 7.11 -1.31 -2.99
CA LYS A 16 6.42 -0.24 -2.27
C LYS A 16 7.37 0.91 -1.94
N VAL A 17 8.57 0.58 -1.46
CA VAL A 17 9.60 1.57 -1.11
C VAL A 17 9.97 2.42 -2.31
N VAL A 18 10.26 1.80 -3.46
CA VAL A 18 10.57 2.51 -4.71
C VAL A 18 9.42 3.44 -5.13
N HIS A 19 8.19 2.94 -5.09
CA HIS A 19 7.01 3.74 -5.46
C HIS A 19 6.86 4.98 -4.56
N ILE A 20 7.01 4.82 -3.24
CA ILE A 20 6.92 5.91 -2.28
C ILE A 20 8.07 6.91 -2.50
N LYS A 21 9.31 6.44 -2.68
CA LYS A 21 10.47 7.30 -2.95
C LYS A 21 10.23 8.21 -4.18
N ASN A 22 9.73 7.65 -5.29
CA ASN A 22 9.45 8.41 -6.50
C ASN A 22 8.41 9.53 -6.28
N PHE A 23 7.35 9.26 -5.52
CA PHE A 23 6.34 10.29 -5.18
C PHE A 23 6.88 11.40 -4.27
N LEU A 24 7.83 11.08 -3.41
CA LEU A 24 8.39 12.02 -2.45
C LEU A 24 9.63 12.77 -2.96
N GLU A 25 10.14 12.45 -4.16
CA GLU A 25 11.29 13.11 -4.77
C GLU A 25 11.19 14.66 -4.76
N PRO A 26 10.04 15.27 -5.12
CA PRO A 26 9.90 16.72 -5.14
C PRO A 26 10.09 17.40 -3.78
N PHE A 27 9.97 16.64 -2.69
CA PHE A 27 10.12 17.18 -1.33
C PHE A 27 11.59 17.23 -0.87
N SER A 28 12.53 16.67 -1.65
CA SER A 28 13.95 16.61 -1.30
C SER A 28 14.20 16.10 0.14
N LEU A 29 13.47 15.08 0.55
CA LEU A 29 13.62 14.39 1.83
C LEU A 29 14.74 13.34 1.72
N ARG A 30 15.55 13.21 2.78
CA ARG A 30 16.46 12.07 2.92
C ARG A 30 15.66 10.85 3.39
N ILE A 31 15.37 9.94 2.47
CA ILE A 31 14.52 8.78 2.77
C ILE A 31 15.41 7.57 3.05
N LYS A 32 15.18 6.94 4.21
CA LYS A 32 15.80 5.68 4.63
C LYS A 32 14.74 4.57 4.66
N SER A 33 15.13 3.35 4.29
CA SER A 33 14.29 2.18 4.48
C SER A 33 14.56 1.50 5.82
N MET A 34 13.65 0.63 6.27
CA MET A 34 13.89 -0.19 7.46
C MET A 34 15.14 -1.07 7.31
N SER A 35 15.37 -1.63 6.12
CA SER A 35 16.52 -2.48 5.83
C SER A 35 17.84 -1.73 5.98
N GLU A 36 17.92 -0.49 5.54
CA GLU A 36 19.12 0.37 5.72
C GLU A 36 19.42 0.66 7.21
N LEU A 37 18.42 0.54 8.08
CA LEU A 37 18.55 0.77 9.52
C LEU A 37 18.60 -0.52 10.34
N ASN A 38 18.63 -1.68 9.71
CA ASN A 38 18.55 -3.02 10.35
C ASN A 38 17.35 -3.14 11.32
N LEU A 39 16.21 -2.56 10.94
CA LEU A 39 14.98 -2.62 11.72
C LEU A 39 14.07 -3.72 11.17
N GLU A 40 13.47 -4.48 12.07
CA GLU A 40 12.50 -5.53 11.73
C GLU A 40 11.08 -4.97 11.75
N ALA A 41 10.27 -5.44 10.77
CA ALA A 41 8.86 -5.14 10.73
C ALA A 41 8.13 -5.80 11.92
N PRO A 42 7.20 -5.10 12.58
CA PRO A 42 6.37 -5.72 13.60
C PRO A 42 5.36 -6.68 12.96
N GLU A 43 4.81 -7.57 13.78
CA GLU A 43 3.67 -8.39 13.39
C GLU A 43 2.43 -7.52 13.13
N GLU A 44 1.76 -7.77 12.01
CA GLU A 44 0.53 -7.09 11.59
C GLU A 44 -0.68 -7.87 12.11
N ASN A 45 -1.20 -7.51 13.26
CA ASN A 45 -2.33 -8.16 13.92
C ASN A 45 -3.59 -7.27 14.00
N GLY A 46 -3.60 -6.14 13.34
CA GLY A 46 -4.74 -5.25 13.23
C GLY A 46 -5.83 -5.81 12.32
N SER A 47 -7.07 -5.41 12.58
CA SER A 47 -8.26 -5.81 11.82
C SER A 47 -8.49 -4.93 10.58
N THR A 48 -7.90 -3.76 10.54
CA THR A 48 -8.05 -2.78 9.47
C THR A 48 -6.70 -2.36 8.88
N TYR A 49 -6.71 -1.79 7.67
CA TYR A 49 -5.50 -1.22 7.05
C TYR A 49 -4.92 -0.07 7.87
N GLU A 50 -5.81 0.74 8.46
CA GLU A 50 -5.44 1.85 9.34
C GLU A 50 -4.67 1.35 10.56
N GLU A 51 -5.17 0.33 11.23
CA GLU A 51 -4.51 -0.29 12.39
C GLU A 51 -3.15 -0.88 12.01
N ASN A 52 -3.08 -1.65 10.94
CA ASN A 52 -1.82 -2.26 10.50
C ASN A 52 -0.78 -1.22 10.07
N ALA A 53 -1.19 -0.17 9.36
CA ALA A 53 -0.30 0.93 8.99
C ALA A 53 0.23 1.67 10.24
N LEU A 54 -0.64 1.91 11.23
CA LEU A 54 -0.24 2.54 12.50
C LEU A 54 0.70 1.63 13.31
N ILE A 55 0.39 0.35 13.48
CA ILE A 55 1.26 -0.64 14.18
C ILE A 55 2.67 -0.59 13.60
N LYS A 56 2.81 -0.63 12.27
CA LYS A 56 4.11 -0.54 11.61
C LYS A 56 4.83 0.78 11.88
N ALA A 57 4.13 1.90 11.71
CA ALA A 57 4.71 3.22 11.89
C ALA A 57 5.11 3.48 13.35
N GLU A 58 4.26 3.12 14.31
CA GLU A 58 4.50 3.29 15.75
C GLU A 58 5.67 2.45 16.24
N SER A 59 5.75 1.19 15.81
CA SER A 59 6.85 0.30 16.17
C SER A 59 8.22 0.89 15.77
N ILE A 60 8.32 1.42 14.55
CA ILE A 60 9.56 2.01 14.06
C ILE A 60 9.82 3.38 14.71
N PHE A 61 8.79 4.24 14.83
CA PHE A 61 8.91 5.55 15.46
C PHE A 61 9.37 5.45 16.92
N SER A 62 8.89 4.46 17.68
CA SER A 62 9.29 4.24 19.07
C SER A 62 10.79 3.97 19.22
N LYS A 63 11.40 3.31 18.22
CA LYS A 63 12.83 2.93 18.21
C LYS A 63 13.74 4.06 17.77
N CYS A 64 13.33 4.87 16.79
CA CYS A 64 14.23 5.85 16.15
C CYS A 64 13.87 7.31 16.42
N LYS A 65 12.65 7.62 16.88
CA LYS A 65 12.15 8.98 17.13
C LYS A 65 12.24 9.92 15.92
N MET A 66 12.31 9.35 14.72
CA MET A 66 12.33 10.07 13.45
C MET A 66 10.96 9.99 12.78
N PRO A 67 10.62 10.92 11.85
CA PRO A 67 9.42 10.77 11.04
C PRO A 67 9.38 9.43 10.32
N VAL A 68 8.24 8.73 10.42
CA VAL A 68 8.04 7.39 9.85
C VAL A 68 6.80 7.38 8.98
N LEU A 69 6.93 6.76 7.83
CA LEU A 69 5.85 6.45 6.91
C LEU A 69 5.72 4.94 6.79
N ALA A 70 4.52 4.41 7.00
CA ALA A 70 4.21 3.00 6.75
C ALA A 70 2.97 2.88 5.87
N ASP A 71 2.87 1.83 5.07
CA ASP A 71 1.65 1.53 4.32
C ASP A 71 1.14 0.13 4.65
N ASP A 72 -0.19 0.00 4.68
CA ASP A 72 -0.87 -1.28 4.57
C ASP A 72 -1.81 -1.28 3.38
N SER A 73 -1.92 -2.43 2.70
CA SER A 73 -2.65 -2.51 1.44
C SER A 73 -3.21 -3.91 1.23
N GLY A 74 -4.39 -3.97 0.64
CA GLY A 74 -5.00 -5.23 0.28
C GLY A 74 -5.87 -5.15 -0.97
N PHE A 75 -6.22 -6.33 -1.42
CA PHE A 75 -7.14 -6.60 -2.49
C PHE A 75 -8.45 -7.14 -1.92
N GLU A 76 -9.57 -6.63 -2.34
CA GLU A 76 -10.88 -6.95 -1.80
C GLU A 76 -11.82 -7.38 -2.91
N ILE A 77 -12.60 -8.47 -2.67
CA ILE A 77 -13.65 -8.91 -3.58
C ILE A 77 -14.99 -8.73 -2.87
N LYS A 78 -15.88 -7.96 -3.48
CA LYS A 78 -17.12 -7.54 -2.84
C LYS A 78 -18.03 -8.71 -2.46
N SER A 79 -18.19 -9.70 -3.36
CA SER A 79 -19.00 -10.89 -3.11
C SER A 79 -18.41 -11.82 -2.04
N LEU A 80 -17.15 -11.65 -1.69
CA LEU A 80 -16.47 -12.36 -0.61
C LEU A 80 -16.33 -11.51 0.66
N HIS A 81 -17.22 -10.52 0.85
CA HIS A 81 -17.23 -9.61 2.01
C HIS A 81 -15.88 -8.91 2.27
N GLY A 82 -15.17 -8.55 1.18
CA GLY A 82 -13.87 -7.87 1.26
C GLY A 82 -12.67 -8.83 1.42
N PHE A 83 -12.90 -10.15 1.45
CA PHE A 83 -11.78 -11.10 1.46
C PHE A 83 -11.01 -11.05 0.13
N PRO A 84 -9.66 -11.17 0.13
CA PRO A 84 -8.74 -11.43 1.24
C PRO A 84 -8.39 -10.20 2.10
N GLY A 85 -8.64 -8.96 1.67
CA GLY A 85 -8.52 -7.75 2.49
C GLY A 85 -7.12 -7.57 3.11
N THR A 86 -7.06 -7.29 4.40
CA THR A 86 -5.79 -7.08 5.14
C THR A 86 -4.88 -8.31 5.16
N VAL A 87 -5.40 -9.49 4.84
CA VAL A 87 -4.60 -10.73 4.78
C VAL A 87 -4.16 -11.09 3.36
N SER A 88 -4.30 -10.20 2.38
CA SER A 88 -4.01 -10.46 0.95
C SER A 88 -2.67 -11.16 0.70
N ALA A 89 -1.57 -10.65 1.23
CA ALA A 89 -0.26 -11.24 1.05
C ALA A 89 -0.11 -12.59 1.78
N ARG A 90 -0.65 -12.69 2.99
CA ARG A 90 -0.62 -13.92 3.81
C ARG A 90 -1.45 -15.02 3.16
N PHE A 91 -2.60 -14.66 2.59
CA PHE A 91 -3.44 -15.61 1.86
C PHE A 91 -2.71 -16.18 0.63
N ALA A 92 -2.11 -15.33 -0.20
CA ALA A 92 -1.34 -15.80 -1.35
C ALA A 92 -0.16 -16.69 -0.94
N SER A 93 0.54 -16.33 0.14
CA SER A 93 1.62 -17.15 0.72
C SER A 93 1.11 -18.51 1.20
N ALA A 94 -0.03 -18.55 1.87
CA ALA A 94 -0.66 -19.79 2.34
C ALA A 94 -1.13 -20.69 1.18
N CYS A 95 -1.51 -20.09 0.04
CA CYS A 95 -1.85 -20.83 -1.19
C CYS A 95 -0.60 -21.35 -1.93
N GLY A 96 0.60 -20.92 -1.56
CA GLY A 96 1.86 -21.27 -2.22
C GLY A 96 2.23 -20.40 -3.40
N SER A 97 1.28 -19.72 -4.06
CA SER A 97 1.52 -18.75 -5.13
C SER A 97 0.32 -17.81 -5.31
N TYR A 98 0.55 -16.69 -6.02
CA TYR A 98 -0.54 -15.78 -6.40
C TYR A 98 -1.49 -16.41 -7.41
N GLU A 99 -0.99 -17.23 -8.36
CA GLU A 99 -1.80 -17.93 -9.36
C GLU A 99 -2.77 -18.89 -8.69
N GLU A 100 -2.32 -19.61 -7.68
CA GLU A 100 -3.18 -20.52 -6.92
C GLU A 100 -4.19 -19.74 -6.07
N ALA A 101 -3.80 -18.61 -5.47
CA ALA A 101 -4.72 -17.73 -4.79
C ALA A 101 -5.82 -17.22 -5.74
N PHE A 102 -5.47 -16.80 -6.97
CA PHE A 102 -6.45 -16.37 -7.99
C PHE A 102 -7.40 -17.50 -8.36
N ARG A 103 -6.89 -18.72 -8.54
CA ARG A 103 -7.71 -19.91 -8.86
C ARG A 103 -8.72 -20.19 -7.75
N ILE A 104 -8.28 -20.15 -6.49
CA ILE A 104 -9.15 -20.37 -5.34
C ILE A 104 -10.21 -19.26 -5.25
N LEU A 105 -9.82 -17.99 -5.33
CA LEU A 105 -10.75 -16.87 -5.31
C LEU A 105 -11.80 -16.99 -6.41
N ASN A 106 -11.38 -17.32 -7.64
CA ASN A 106 -12.30 -17.51 -8.76
C ASN A 106 -13.32 -18.63 -8.51
N SER A 107 -12.91 -19.70 -7.83
CA SER A 107 -13.84 -20.80 -7.50
C SER A 107 -14.88 -20.43 -6.43
N CYS A 108 -14.63 -19.37 -5.65
CA CYS A 108 -15.53 -18.87 -4.62
C CYS A 108 -16.52 -17.81 -5.13
N ILE A 109 -16.27 -17.21 -6.31
CA ILE A 109 -17.10 -16.16 -6.89
C ILE A 109 -18.13 -16.79 -7.83
N SER A 110 -19.42 -16.47 -7.63
CA SER A 110 -20.49 -16.98 -8.50
C SER A 110 -20.89 -15.98 -9.59
N THR A 111 -21.17 -14.72 -9.24
CA THR A 111 -21.75 -13.73 -10.16
C THR A 111 -21.20 -12.32 -10.04
N ASP A 112 -20.77 -11.90 -8.86
CA ASP A 112 -20.32 -10.52 -8.61
C ASP A 112 -18.78 -10.48 -8.49
N PHE A 113 -18.13 -10.05 -9.57
CA PHE A 113 -16.67 -9.93 -9.67
C PHE A 113 -16.13 -8.57 -9.25
N ARG A 114 -16.98 -7.68 -8.73
CA ARG A 114 -16.50 -6.36 -8.28
C ARG A 114 -15.44 -6.51 -7.20
N ALA A 115 -14.39 -5.78 -7.38
CA ALA A 115 -13.22 -5.79 -6.53
C ALA A 115 -12.69 -4.38 -6.31
N SER A 116 -11.86 -4.22 -5.29
CA SER A 116 -11.14 -2.98 -5.05
C SER A 116 -9.71 -3.25 -4.57
N PHE A 117 -8.86 -2.27 -4.79
CA PHE A 117 -7.58 -2.17 -4.10
C PHE A 117 -7.62 -1.02 -3.12
N THR A 118 -7.26 -1.29 -1.88
CA THR A 118 -7.15 -0.29 -0.83
C THR A 118 -5.71 -0.19 -0.33
N THR A 119 -5.26 1.03 -0.03
CA THR A 119 -4.03 1.30 0.72
C THR A 119 -4.30 2.38 1.76
N VAL A 120 -3.70 2.23 2.94
CA VAL A 120 -3.63 3.28 3.94
C VAL A 120 -2.17 3.57 4.24
N ILE A 121 -1.80 4.84 4.17
CA ILE A 121 -0.48 5.34 4.53
C ILE A 121 -0.59 6.04 5.88
N ALA A 122 0.20 5.59 6.87
CA ALA A 122 0.36 6.26 8.15
C ALA A 122 1.64 7.08 8.15
N LEU A 123 1.56 8.35 8.53
CA LEU A 123 2.70 9.22 8.81
C LEU A 123 2.71 9.54 10.30
N ILE A 124 3.83 9.28 10.97
CA ILE A 124 4.06 9.64 12.37
C ILE A 124 5.30 10.54 12.46
N TYR A 125 5.18 11.65 13.14
CA TYR A 125 6.28 12.59 13.39
C TYR A 125 6.05 13.35 14.69
N GLU A 126 7.09 13.99 15.20
CA GLU A 126 7.00 14.87 16.37
C GLU A 126 6.84 16.32 15.92
N ASP A 127 5.93 17.03 16.57
CA ASP A 127 5.67 18.44 16.39
C ASP A 127 5.54 19.13 17.73
N ASP A 128 6.47 20.04 18.04
CA ASP A 128 6.51 20.80 19.29
C ASP A 128 6.37 19.90 20.55
N GLY A 129 7.08 18.76 20.54
CA GLY A 129 7.07 17.78 21.63
C GLY A 129 5.84 16.87 21.66
N GLN A 130 4.95 16.97 20.67
CA GLN A 130 3.77 16.11 20.54
C GLN A 130 3.90 15.15 19.37
N VAL A 131 3.50 13.90 19.58
CA VAL A 131 3.45 12.91 18.51
C VAL A 131 2.19 13.11 17.67
N VAL A 132 2.40 13.45 16.40
CA VAL A 132 1.33 13.62 15.42
C VAL A 132 1.22 12.36 14.58
N LYS A 133 -0.02 11.87 14.40
CA LYS A 133 -0.36 10.72 13.55
C LYS A 133 -1.34 11.16 12.47
N LYS A 134 -1.05 10.86 11.21
CA LYS A 134 -1.90 11.16 10.06
C LYS A 134 -2.08 9.91 9.22
N LEU A 135 -3.29 9.73 8.68
CA LEU A 135 -3.65 8.61 7.81
C LEU A 135 -4.14 9.13 6.45
N PHE A 136 -3.69 8.47 5.39
CA PHE A 136 -4.05 8.81 4.01
C PHE A 136 -4.52 7.55 3.30
N LYS A 137 -5.83 7.44 3.09
CA LYS A 137 -6.44 6.30 2.37
C LYS A 137 -6.50 6.60 0.88
N GLY A 138 -6.13 5.59 0.07
CA GLY A 138 -6.36 5.53 -1.36
C GLY A 138 -7.03 4.23 -1.73
N GLU A 139 -8.00 4.31 -2.64
CA GLU A 139 -8.79 3.18 -3.09
C GLU A 139 -9.08 3.33 -4.58
N ILE A 140 -9.11 2.23 -5.30
CA ILE A 140 -9.57 2.14 -6.69
C ILE A 140 -10.51 0.96 -6.83
N ASP A 141 -11.63 1.18 -7.50
CA ASP A 141 -12.60 0.15 -7.85
C ASP A 141 -12.30 -0.50 -9.19
N GLY A 142 -12.80 -1.70 -9.38
CA GLY A 142 -12.68 -2.46 -10.60
C GLY A 142 -13.32 -3.84 -10.49
N ASN A 143 -12.80 -4.79 -11.28
CA ASN A 143 -13.27 -6.16 -11.28
C ASN A 143 -12.10 -7.14 -11.09
N PHE A 144 -12.40 -8.22 -10.40
CA PHE A 144 -11.55 -9.40 -10.41
C PHE A 144 -11.71 -10.12 -11.76
N VAL A 145 -10.59 -10.51 -12.36
CA VAL A 145 -10.55 -11.26 -13.62
C VAL A 145 -9.69 -12.51 -13.47
N TYR A 146 -10.15 -13.60 -14.07
CA TYR A 146 -9.41 -14.86 -14.09
C TYR A 146 -9.50 -15.50 -15.48
N PRO A 147 -8.39 -16.07 -16.03
CA PRO A 147 -7.04 -16.07 -15.46
C PRO A 147 -6.43 -14.66 -15.39
N GLY A 148 -5.43 -14.47 -14.52
CA GLY A 148 -4.68 -13.22 -14.44
C GLY A 148 -3.92 -12.93 -15.73
N ARG A 149 -3.80 -11.63 -16.11
CA ARG A 149 -3.16 -11.18 -17.37
C ARG A 149 -2.06 -10.16 -17.09
N GLY A 150 -1.08 -10.10 -18.00
CA GLY A 150 0.02 -9.14 -17.94
C GLY A 150 1.20 -9.60 -17.09
N LYS A 151 2.29 -8.80 -17.09
CA LYS A 151 3.57 -9.13 -16.42
C LYS A 151 4.11 -8.01 -15.56
N ASN A 152 3.51 -6.82 -15.61
CA ASN A 152 3.94 -5.66 -14.84
C ASN A 152 3.31 -5.69 -13.43
N GLY A 153 3.94 -4.98 -12.49
CA GLY A 153 3.43 -4.89 -11.14
C GLY A 153 3.73 -6.13 -10.30
N PHE A 154 2.95 -6.32 -9.25
CA PHE A 154 3.11 -7.40 -8.29
C PHE A 154 1.79 -7.72 -7.58
N GLY A 155 1.76 -8.83 -6.87
CA GLY A 155 0.60 -9.22 -6.06
C GLY A 155 -0.62 -9.53 -6.91
N TYR A 156 -1.73 -8.89 -6.59
CA TYR A 156 -3.02 -9.06 -7.27
C TYR A 156 -3.19 -8.21 -8.54
N CYS A 157 -2.15 -7.49 -8.99
CA CYS A 157 -2.24 -6.69 -10.21
C CYS A 157 -2.68 -7.48 -11.46
N PRO A 158 -2.26 -8.77 -11.68
CA PRO A 158 -2.68 -9.54 -12.84
C PRO A 158 -4.17 -9.87 -12.88
N CYS A 159 -4.84 -9.94 -11.73
CA CYS A 159 -6.25 -10.31 -11.64
C CYS A 159 -7.19 -9.13 -11.37
N PHE A 160 -6.72 -7.89 -11.51
CA PHE A 160 -7.52 -6.70 -11.27
C PHE A 160 -7.58 -5.79 -12.50
N GLU A 161 -8.78 -5.61 -13.03
CA GLU A 161 -9.12 -4.69 -14.11
C GLU A 161 -9.79 -3.45 -13.49
N PRO A 162 -9.11 -2.28 -13.49
CA PRO A 162 -9.66 -1.06 -12.90
C PRO A 162 -10.91 -0.58 -13.66
N ALA A 163 -11.84 0.05 -12.96
CA ALA A 163 -13.03 0.60 -13.58
C ALA A 163 -12.67 1.63 -14.69
N GLY A 164 -13.32 1.48 -15.84
CA GLY A 164 -13.07 2.33 -17.02
C GLY A 164 -11.91 1.85 -17.92
N TYR A 165 -11.27 0.72 -17.61
CA TYR A 165 -10.22 0.12 -18.42
C TYR A 165 -10.60 -1.30 -18.84
N ASN A 166 -10.02 -1.78 -19.96
CA ASN A 166 -10.15 -3.15 -20.45
C ASN A 166 -8.82 -3.94 -20.29
N GLN A 167 -7.96 -3.46 -19.44
CA GLN A 167 -6.64 -3.99 -19.14
C GLN A 167 -6.48 -4.17 -17.65
N THR A 168 -5.80 -5.23 -17.22
CA THR A 168 -5.42 -5.38 -15.82
C THR A 168 -4.29 -4.40 -15.47
N LEU A 169 -4.07 -4.17 -14.18
CA LEU A 169 -2.93 -3.36 -13.75
C LEU A 169 -1.59 -3.94 -14.22
N SER A 170 -1.50 -5.25 -14.47
CA SER A 170 -0.28 -5.89 -14.98
C SER A 170 -0.12 -5.83 -16.49
N GLU A 171 -1.15 -5.50 -17.23
CA GLU A 171 -1.07 -5.22 -18.68
C GLU A 171 -0.67 -3.78 -18.96
N MET A 172 -0.83 -2.88 -17.98
CA MET A 172 -0.51 -1.46 -18.14
C MET A 172 0.98 -1.18 -17.94
N PRO A 173 1.56 -0.22 -18.71
CA PRO A 173 2.90 0.30 -18.45
C PRO A 173 2.99 0.92 -17.04
N ASP A 174 4.16 0.85 -16.42
CA ASP A 174 4.39 1.33 -15.06
C ASP A 174 4.08 2.82 -14.90
N ASP A 175 4.48 3.65 -15.87
CA ASP A 175 4.24 5.08 -15.84
C ASP A 175 2.74 5.46 -15.89
N VAL A 176 1.91 4.61 -16.50
CA VAL A 176 0.44 4.76 -16.51
C VAL A 176 -0.13 4.29 -15.17
N ARG A 177 0.17 3.05 -14.79
CA ARG A 177 -0.35 2.42 -13.57
C ARG A 177 0.00 3.21 -12.30
N MET A 178 1.22 3.72 -12.22
CA MET A 178 1.72 4.49 -11.08
C MET A 178 1.03 5.84 -10.90
N LYS A 179 0.34 6.34 -11.92
CA LYS A 179 -0.38 7.62 -11.84
C LYS A 179 -1.74 7.53 -11.15
N PHE A 180 -2.41 6.37 -11.17
CA PHE A 180 -3.79 6.29 -10.68
C PHE A 180 -4.07 5.13 -9.72
N ASN A 181 -3.16 4.19 -9.51
CA ASN A 181 -3.41 3.07 -8.61
C ASN A 181 -3.72 3.55 -7.16
N HIS A 182 -4.25 2.64 -6.34
CA HIS A 182 -4.65 2.91 -4.96
C HIS A 182 -3.56 3.63 -4.13
N ARG A 183 -2.30 3.19 -4.25
CA ARG A 183 -1.18 3.84 -3.54
C ARG A 183 -0.90 5.24 -4.07
N ALA A 184 -1.01 5.47 -5.37
CA ALA A 184 -0.86 6.81 -5.95
C ALA A 184 -1.95 7.77 -5.43
N VAL A 185 -3.17 7.29 -5.23
CA VAL A 185 -4.26 8.08 -4.62
C VAL A 185 -3.89 8.49 -3.19
N ALA A 186 -3.42 7.55 -2.37
CA ALA A 186 -3.00 7.84 -0.99
C ALA A 186 -1.78 8.77 -0.93
N LEU A 187 -0.78 8.53 -1.79
CA LEU A 187 0.44 9.34 -1.86
C LEU A 187 0.17 10.79 -2.30
N ARG A 188 -0.77 11.04 -3.21
CA ARG A 188 -1.18 12.42 -3.53
C ARG A 188 -1.72 13.15 -2.31
N LYS A 189 -2.60 12.51 -1.53
CA LYS A 189 -3.13 13.10 -0.29
C LYS A 189 -2.02 13.39 0.73
N LEU A 190 -1.04 12.48 0.86
CA LEU A 190 0.15 12.70 1.68
C LEU A 190 0.96 13.89 1.15
N CYS A 191 1.23 13.96 -0.16
CA CYS A 191 1.98 15.06 -0.76
C CYS A 191 1.28 16.42 -0.55
N ASP A 192 -0.03 16.46 -0.69
CA ASP A 192 -0.80 17.69 -0.44
C ASP A 192 -0.72 18.11 1.03
N PHE A 193 -0.79 17.15 1.96
CA PHE A 193 -0.56 17.43 3.37
C PHE A 193 0.88 17.95 3.64
N LEU A 194 1.90 17.32 3.06
CA LEU A 194 3.30 17.74 3.25
C LEU A 194 3.57 19.18 2.76
N LYS A 195 2.85 19.64 1.73
CA LYS A 195 2.91 21.03 1.26
C LYS A 195 2.35 22.05 2.28
N THR A 196 1.49 21.62 3.19
CA THR A 196 0.92 22.48 4.24
C THR A 196 1.83 22.62 5.46
N LEU A 197 2.83 21.76 5.58
CA LEU A 197 3.78 21.82 6.69
C LEU A 197 4.79 22.98 6.45
N PRO A 198 5.15 23.72 7.51
CA PRO A 198 6.05 24.87 7.42
C PRO A 198 7.51 24.49 7.07
#